data_944b2334ba68187b92190f7daf3ef44c
#
_entry.id   944b2334ba68187b92190f7daf3ef44c
#
_cell.length_a   1.000
_cell.length_b   1.000
_cell.length_c   1.000
_cell.angle_alpha   90.00
_cell.angle_beta   90.00
_cell.angle_gamma   90.00
#
_symmetry.space_group_name_H-M   'P 1'
#
loop_
_entity.id
_entity.type
_entity.pdbx_description
1 polymer ?
#
loop_
_entity_poly.entity_id
_entity_poly.type
_entity_poly.pdbx_seq_one_letter_code
_entity_poly.pdbx_strand_id
1 'polypeptide(L)'
;MRKVLLAVLLAAATGGGWWLYQQQEATALPDFVFHSNGRLELNRLDVASLYPGRVERVLVAEGDAVKANEVLVELSSAQSSGQLAAAQAATLRAAELVQRARAGVQQAQQAVARADAEIAAYRQQQKVAKLELDNAKQMRREDLVSASELAKRQADFDRAVASVKAAQAARAEAQAAVAQGQAAVAEAEAGVKQATAQADTAASADADMAIRSPLTARVEYRLAEPGTVIGAGSRVISLLDPEDVYMNVFVPNAVMASLRVGDEARIVLDGINAVFPAEIGFIAEQAQFTPKSVETMSERQKLVFRVKLRVPKDVARRYDRLLKGGMTGDGYLRRDSAQPWPLALEVKLP
;
A
#
# COMPACT_ATOMS: atom_id res chain seq x y z
N MET A 1 -23.39 -81.00 35.93
CA MET A 1 -22.98 -80.30 34.71
C MET A 1 -23.76 -78.95 34.41
N ARG A 2 -25.12 -78.93 34.51
CA ARG A 2 -25.92 -77.72 34.25
C ARG A 2 -25.59 -76.49 35.13
N LYS A 3 -25.26 -76.67 36.42
CA LYS A 3 -24.93 -75.57 37.34
C LYS A 3 -23.58 -74.97 37.07
N VAL A 4 -22.60 -75.67 36.53
CA VAL A 4 -21.27 -75.19 36.15
C VAL A 4 -21.36 -74.39 34.86
N LEU A 5 -22.16 -74.80 33.90
CA LEU A 5 -22.42 -74.06 32.63
C LEU A 5 -23.11 -72.72 32.88
N LEU A 6 -24.04 -72.64 33.83
CA LEU A 6 -24.72 -71.42 34.22
C LEU A 6 -23.74 -70.39 34.89
N ALA A 7 -22.85 -70.93 35.76
CA ALA A 7 -21.84 -70.07 36.41
C ALA A 7 -20.81 -69.48 35.40
N VAL A 8 -20.40 -70.25 34.40
CA VAL A 8 -19.48 -69.78 33.33
C VAL A 8 -20.16 -68.77 32.42
N LEU A 9 -21.43 -68.94 32.08
CA LEU A 9 -22.21 -67.97 31.30
C LEU A 9 -22.42 -66.65 32.06
N LEU A 10 -22.67 -66.67 33.36
CA LEU A 10 -22.80 -65.50 34.21
C LEU A 10 -21.47 -64.77 34.32
N ALA A 11 -20.33 -65.46 34.49
CA ALA A 11 -19.02 -64.88 34.55
C ALA A 11 -18.59 -64.24 33.19
N ALA A 12 -18.96 -64.87 32.07
CA ALA A 12 -18.73 -64.32 30.75
C ALA A 12 -19.60 -63.07 30.46
N ALA A 13 -20.85 -63.07 30.92
CA ALA A 13 -21.74 -61.90 30.77
C ALA A 13 -21.32 -60.73 31.65
N THR A 14 -20.89 -60.98 32.89
CA THR A 14 -20.37 -59.92 33.78
C THR A 14 -18.99 -59.41 33.31
N GLY A 15 -18.08 -60.26 32.88
CA GLY A 15 -16.78 -59.88 32.31
C GLY A 15 -16.93 -59.15 30.99
N GLY A 16 -17.82 -59.63 30.11
CA GLY A 16 -18.11 -58.95 28.85
C GLY A 16 -18.83 -57.61 29.05
N GLY A 17 -19.78 -57.52 29.99
CA GLY A 17 -20.46 -56.30 30.38
C GLY A 17 -19.50 -55.27 31.00
N TRP A 18 -18.58 -55.75 31.88
CA TRP A 18 -17.57 -54.86 32.49
C TRP A 18 -16.50 -54.37 31.48
N TRP A 19 -16.09 -55.20 30.52
CA TRP A 19 -15.19 -54.83 29.44
C TRP A 19 -15.83 -53.82 28.48
N LEU A 20 -17.11 -54.00 28.12
CA LEU A 20 -17.87 -53.02 27.32
C LEU A 20 -18.09 -51.72 28.08
N TYR A 21 -18.32 -51.77 29.41
CA TYR A 21 -18.46 -50.57 30.25
C TYR A 21 -17.13 -49.80 30.36
N GLN A 22 -15.99 -50.48 30.55
CA GLN A 22 -14.67 -49.87 30.52
C GLN A 22 -14.32 -49.25 29.15
N GLN A 23 -14.76 -49.87 28.07
CA GLN A 23 -14.55 -49.33 26.72
C GLN A 23 -15.39 -48.08 26.47
N GLN A 24 -16.56 -47.96 27.07
CA GLN A 24 -17.41 -46.78 27.03
C GLN A 24 -16.87 -45.63 27.90
N GLU A 25 -16.32 -45.93 29.09
CA GLU A 25 -15.67 -44.92 29.93
C GLU A 25 -14.35 -44.38 29.33
N ALA A 26 -13.62 -45.20 28.60
CA ALA A 26 -12.39 -44.83 27.95
C ALA A 26 -12.62 -43.80 26.77
N THR A 27 -13.88 -43.66 26.32
CA THR A 27 -14.26 -42.76 25.23
C THR A 27 -14.87 -41.44 25.74
N ALA A 28 -15.19 -41.35 27.05
CA ALA A 28 -15.76 -40.14 27.65
C ALA A 28 -14.66 -39.05 27.81
N LEU A 29 -14.89 -37.88 27.21
CA LEU A 29 -14.01 -36.73 27.41
C LEU A 29 -14.09 -36.27 28.86
N PRO A 30 -12.95 -35.86 29.46
CA PRO A 30 -12.94 -35.30 30.82
C PRO A 30 -13.81 -34.03 30.89
N ASP A 31 -14.46 -33.79 32.03
CA ASP A 31 -15.38 -32.66 32.26
C ASP A 31 -14.76 -31.27 32.02
N PHE A 32 -13.43 -31.17 32.08
CA PHE A 32 -12.71 -29.91 31.79
C PHE A 32 -12.51 -29.64 30.31
N VAL A 33 -12.85 -30.58 29.40
CA VAL A 33 -12.83 -30.41 27.96
C VAL A 33 -14.25 -30.19 27.47
N PHE A 34 -14.49 -29.03 26.91
CA PHE A 34 -15.73 -28.72 26.20
C PHE A 34 -15.51 -28.94 24.71
N HIS A 35 -16.47 -29.48 24.01
CA HIS A 35 -16.48 -29.59 22.56
C HIS A 35 -17.77 -29.03 21.96
N SER A 36 -17.66 -28.54 20.76
CA SER A 36 -18.79 -28.05 19.97
C SER A 36 -18.53 -28.29 18.50
N ASN A 37 -19.58 -28.77 17.83
CA ASN A 37 -19.52 -28.88 16.37
C ASN A 37 -19.31 -27.51 15.72
N GLY A 38 -18.52 -27.48 14.67
CA GLY A 38 -18.20 -26.27 13.92
C GLY A 38 -17.97 -26.56 12.45
N ARG A 39 -17.78 -25.47 11.69
CA ARG A 39 -17.42 -25.55 10.30
C ARG A 39 -16.13 -24.78 10.07
N LEU A 40 -15.23 -25.39 9.33
CA LEU A 40 -13.99 -24.73 8.89
C LEU A 40 -14.31 -23.65 7.86
N GLU A 41 -13.76 -22.48 8.03
CA GLU A 41 -13.91 -21.35 7.14
C GLU A 41 -12.53 -20.78 6.80
N LEU A 42 -12.39 -20.22 5.61
CA LEU A 42 -11.24 -19.45 5.18
C LEU A 42 -11.66 -17.99 5.05
N ASN A 43 -10.74 -17.09 5.34
CA ASN A 43 -11.02 -15.67 5.16
C ASN A 43 -11.16 -15.35 3.68
N ARG A 44 -12.28 -14.72 3.31
CA ARG A 44 -12.59 -14.31 1.95
C ARG A 44 -12.22 -12.86 1.77
N LEU A 45 -11.57 -12.57 0.64
CA LEU A 45 -11.22 -11.24 0.21
C LEU A 45 -11.76 -11.00 -1.21
N ASP A 46 -12.67 -10.06 -1.34
CA ASP A 46 -13.17 -9.64 -2.64
C ASP A 46 -12.28 -8.55 -3.23
N VAL A 47 -11.66 -8.83 -4.35
CA VAL A 47 -10.86 -7.85 -5.10
C VAL A 47 -11.80 -7.06 -6.00
N ALA A 48 -11.79 -5.74 -5.87
CA ALA A 48 -12.63 -4.82 -6.62
C ALA A 48 -11.81 -3.92 -7.53
N SER A 49 -12.44 -3.44 -8.61
CA SER A 49 -11.85 -2.45 -9.50
C SER A 49 -11.85 -1.07 -8.85
N LEU A 50 -10.72 -0.36 -8.92
CA LEU A 50 -10.63 1.02 -8.46
C LEU A 50 -11.22 2.01 -9.48
N TYR A 51 -11.10 1.70 -10.78
CA TYR A 51 -11.56 2.54 -11.90
C TYR A 51 -12.57 1.82 -12.79
N PRO A 52 -13.44 2.55 -13.47
CA PRO A 52 -14.34 1.95 -14.45
C PRO A 52 -13.58 1.56 -15.72
N GLY A 53 -13.96 0.43 -16.31
CA GLY A 53 -13.35 -0.05 -17.54
C GLY A 53 -14.07 -1.26 -18.12
N ARG A 54 -13.67 -1.67 -19.33
CA ARG A 54 -14.10 -2.93 -19.92
C ARG A 54 -13.11 -4.02 -19.54
N VAL A 55 -13.59 -5.15 -19.07
CA VAL A 55 -12.77 -6.34 -18.84
C VAL A 55 -12.22 -6.84 -20.18
N GLU A 56 -10.93 -6.73 -20.38
CA GLU A 56 -10.26 -7.19 -21.59
C GLU A 56 -9.92 -8.66 -21.48
N ARG A 57 -9.26 -9.04 -20.37
CA ARG A 57 -8.86 -10.42 -20.08
C ARG A 57 -8.97 -10.73 -18.59
N VAL A 58 -9.35 -11.96 -18.28
CA VAL A 58 -9.24 -12.56 -16.96
C VAL A 58 -8.14 -13.62 -17.05
N LEU A 59 -7.07 -13.47 -16.29
CA LEU A 59 -5.84 -14.26 -16.43
C LEU A 59 -5.83 -15.48 -15.50
N VAL A 60 -6.83 -15.63 -14.65
CA VAL A 60 -6.94 -16.69 -13.65
C VAL A 60 -8.25 -17.44 -13.77
N ALA A 61 -8.24 -18.71 -13.37
CA ALA A 61 -9.41 -19.56 -13.27
C ALA A 61 -9.78 -19.84 -11.82
N GLU A 62 -11.02 -20.27 -11.58
CA GLU A 62 -11.47 -20.73 -10.26
C GLU A 62 -10.65 -21.93 -9.79
N GLY A 63 -10.19 -21.87 -8.56
CA GLY A 63 -9.30 -22.88 -7.97
C GLY A 63 -7.81 -22.60 -8.13
N ASP A 64 -7.39 -21.65 -8.97
CA ASP A 64 -5.99 -21.28 -9.17
C ASP A 64 -5.39 -20.67 -7.89
N ALA A 65 -4.13 -21.00 -7.66
CA ALA A 65 -3.31 -20.35 -6.63
C ALA A 65 -2.61 -19.13 -7.23
N VAL A 66 -2.80 -17.97 -6.62
CA VAL A 66 -2.22 -16.69 -7.07
C VAL A 66 -1.28 -16.15 -6.01
N LYS A 67 -0.24 -15.43 -6.45
CA LYS A 67 0.73 -14.77 -5.58
C LYS A 67 0.33 -13.32 -5.32
N ALA A 68 0.84 -12.76 -4.23
CA ALA A 68 0.75 -11.32 -4.00
C ALA A 68 1.31 -10.53 -5.21
N ASN A 69 0.60 -9.48 -5.61
CA ASN A 69 0.89 -8.60 -6.74
C ASN A 69 0.78 -9.25 -8.15
N GLU A 70 0.25 -10.46 -8.26
CA GLU A 70 -0.05 -11.12 -9.54
C GLU A 70 -1.27 -10.46 -10.19
N VAL A 71 -1.22 -10.27 -11.52
CA VAL A 71 -2.32 -9.69 -12.29
C VAL A 71 -3.43 -10.72 -12.43
N LEU A 72 -4.63 -10.37 -11.99
CA LEU A 72 -5.81 -11.23 -12.05
C LEU A 72 -6.71 -10.90 -13.25
N VAL A 73 -6.93 -9.60 -13.45
CA VAL A 73 -7.82 -9.07 -14.47
C VAL A 73 -7.19 -7.84 -15.11
N GLU A 74 -7.25 -7.76 -16.42
CA GLU A 74 -6.86 -6.58 -17.18
C GLU A 74 -8.11 -5.87 -17.67
N LEU A 75 -8.19 -4.59 -17.36
CA LEU A 75 -9.20 -3.69 -17.86
C LEU A 75 -8.64 -2.85 -18.99
N SER A 76 -9.46 -2.45 -19.93
CA SER A 76 -9.14 -1.44 -20.94
C SER A 76 -10.06 -0.23 -20.79
N SER A 77 -9.48 0.96 -20.93
CA SER A 77 -10.20 2.21 -20.96
C SER A 77 -9.49 3.18 -21.91
N ALA A 78 -10.14 3.46 -23.04
CA ALA A 78 -9.66 4.48 -23.98
C ALA A 78 -9.55 5.87 -23.31
N GLN A 79 -10.36 6.12 -22.31
CA GLN A 79 -10.32 7.36 -21.53
C GLN A 79 -9.03 7.44 -20.69
N SER A 80 -8.64 6.37 -19.98
CA SER A 80 -7.43 6.33 -19.15
C SER A 80 -6.16 6.48 -20.00
N SER A 81 -6.03 5.66 -21.04
CA SER A 81 -4.88 5.75 -21.95
C SER A 81 -4.79 7.10 -22.67
N GLY A 82 -5.93 7.70 -23.05
CA GLY A 82 -6.00 9.05 -23.60
C GLY A 82 -5.56 10.14 -22.62
N GLN A 83 -5.96 10.02 -21.35
CA GLN A 83 -5.53 10.95 -20.28
C GLN A 83 -4.02 10.84 -20.04
N LEU A 84 -3.47 9.63 -19.99
CA LEU A 84 -2.03 9.41 -19.83
C LEU A 84 -1.25 10.04 -21.01
N ALA A 85 -1.66 9.79 -22.25
CA ALA A 85 -1.02 10.36 -23.44
C ALA A 85 -1.09 11.90 -23.44
N ALA A 86 -2.24 12.48 -23.06
CA ALA A 86 -2.40 13.93 -22.97
C ALA A 86 -1.48 14.54 -21.88
N ALA A 87 -1.36 13.91 -20.71
CA ALA A 87 -0.50 14.35 -19.62
C ALA A 87 0.99 14.26 -19.99
N GLN A 88 1.41 13.18 -20.65
CA GLN A 88 2.77 13.04 -21.19
C GLN A 88 3.09 14.12 -22.22
N ALA A 89 2.17 14.41 -23.13
CA ALA A 89 2.34 15.50 -24.09
C ALA A 89 2.43 16.89 -23.41
N ALA A 90 1.71 17.09 -22.31
CA ALA A 90 1.81 18.32 -21.50
C ALA A 90 3.19 18.47 -20.86
N THR A 91 3.78 17.38 -20.34
CA THR A 91 5.13 17.38 -19.78
C THR A 91 6.18 17.78 -20.83
N LEU A 92 6.07 17.23 -22.05
CA LEU A 92 6.96 17.61 -23.15
C LEU A 92 6.85 19.11 -23.52
N ARG A 93 5.62 19.63 -23.60
CA ARG A 93 5.41 21.08 -23.86
C ARG A 93 6.00 21.95 -22.76
N ALA A 94 5.83 21.56 -21.49
CA ALA A 94 6.43 22.29 -20.36
C ALA A 94 7.96 22.28 -20.43
N ALA A 95 8.58 21.16 -20.81
CA ALA A 95 10.03 21.07 -20.99
C ALA A 95 10.54 21.99 -22.12
N GLU A 96 9.80 22.14 -23.22
CA GLU A 96 10.14 23.10 -24.28
C GLU A 96 10.08 24.55 -23.80
N LEU A 97 9.14 24.90 -22.91
CA LEU A 97 9.08 26.24 -22.32
C LEU A 97 10.33 26.55 -21.50
N VAL A 98 10.87 25.59 -20.76
CA VAL A 98 12.15 25.74 -20.06
C VAL A 98 13.30 26.06 -21.04
N GLN A 99 13.35 25.35 -22.16
CA GLN A 99 14.39 25.60 -23.18
C GLN A 99 14.29 27.01 -23.78
N ARG A 100 13.07 27.48 -24.05
CA ARG A 100 12.83 28.85 -24.53
C ARG A 100 13.25 29.90 -23.50
N ALA A 101 12.90 29.70 -22.23
CA ALA A 101 13.31 30.60 -21.14
C ALA A 101 14.83 30.66 -20.97
N ARG A 102 15.50 29.50 -21.05
CA ARG A 102 16.99 29.43 -21.00
C ARG A 102 17.65 30.15 -22.16
N ALA A 103 17.09 30.01 -23.37
CA ALA A 103 17.59 30.79 -24.53
C ALA A 103 17.45 32.31 -24.32
N GLY A 104 16.37 32.77 -23.67
CA GLY A 104 16.18 34.16 -23.26
C GLY A 104 17.25 34.65 -22.29
N VAL A 105 17.58 33.82 -21.28
CA VAL A 105 18.70 34.13 -20.34
C VAL A 105 20.02 34.25 -21.09
N GLN A 106 20.32 33.37 -22.01
CA GLN A 106 21.54 33.41 -22.81
C GLN A 106 21.62 34.68 -23.66
N GLN A 107 20.51 35.10 -24.26
CA GLN A 107 20.44 36.36 -25.01
C GLN A 107 20.69 37.56 -24.09
N ALA A 108 20.12 37.61 -22.89
CA ALA A 108 20.34 38.67 -21.91
C ALA A 108 21.80 38.69 -21.42
N GLN A 109 22.44 37.54 -21.21
CA GLN A 109 23.87 37.45 -20.86
C GLN A 109 24.78 38.04 -21.96
N GLN A 110 24.45 37.82 -23.23
CA GLN A 110 25.20 38.46 -24.33
C GLN A 110 25.06 39.97 -24.33
N ALA A 111 23.90 40.51 -23.90
CA ALA A 111 23.74 41.97 -23.75
C ALA A 111 24.64 42.50 -22.62
N VAL A 112 24.78 41.81 -21.50
CA VAL A 112 25.73 42.15 -20.44
C VAL A 112 27.17 42.16 -20.97
N ALA A 113 27.56 41.14 -21.73
CA ALA A 113 28.92 41.07 -22.31
C ALA A 113 29.20 42.22 -23.26
N ARG A 114 28.22 42.66 -24.07
CA ARG A 114 28.35 43.85 -24.91
C ARG A 114 28.52 45.12 -24.08
N ALA A 115 27.73 45.33 -23.06
CA ALA A 115 27.84 46.46 -22.15
C ALA A 115 29.18 46.48 -21.42
N ASP A 116 29.71 45.33 -21.02
CA ASP A 116 31.05 45.23 -20.43
C ASP A 116 32.18 45.66 -21.42
N ALA A 117 32.07 45.29 -22.69
CA ALA A 117 32.98 45.70 -23.73
C ALA A 117 32.93 47.25 -23.95
N GLU A 118 31.73 47.85 -23.96
CA GLU A 118 31.53 49.29 -24.04
C GLU A 118 32.15 50.04 -22.83
N ILE A 119 31.94 49.55 -21.64
CA ILE A 119 32.58 50.10 -20.43
C ILE A 119 34.10 50.07 -20.56
N ALA A 120 34.66 48.97 -21.07
CA ALA A 120 36.09 48.84 -21.27
C ALA A 120 36.62 49.96 -22.28
N ALA A 121 35.89 50.18 -23.39
CA ALA A 121 36.23 51.16 -24.37
C ALA A 121 36.15 52.59 -23.76
N TYR A 122 35.07 52.94 -23.08
CA TYR A 122 34.94 54.27 -22.44
C TYR A 122 35.94 54.48 -21.31
N ARG A 123 36.32 53.43 -20.55
CA ARG A 123 37.41 53.55 -19.56
C ARG A 123 38.77 53.87 -20.19
N GLN A 124 39.08 53.38 -21.39
CA GLN A 124 40.31 53.74 -22.10
C GLN A 124 40.27 55.23 -22.53
N GLN A 125 39.10 55.68 -23.04
CA GLN A 125 38.95 57.14 -23.37
C GLN A 125 39.08 58.00 -22.11
N GLN A 126 38.50 57.66 -21.00
CA GLN A 126 38.62 58.33 -19.71
C GLN A 126 40.07 58.38 -19.24
N LYS A 127 40.83 57.26 -19.40
CA LYS A 127 42.25 57.21 -19.06
C LYS A 127 43.07 58.18 -19.90
N VAL A 128 42.80 58.26 -21.21
CA VAL A 128 43.51 59.28 -22.12
C VAL A 128 43.14 60.70 -21.74
N ALA A 129 41.85 61.00 -21.57
CA ALA A 129 41.39 62.34 -21.17
C ALA A 129 41.94 62.74 -19.80
N LYS A 130 42.12 61.85 -18.87
CA LYS A 130 42.76 62.08 -17.58
C LYS A 130 44.23 62.43 -17.74
N LEU A 131 44.98 61.68 -18.56
CA LEU A 131 46.40 61.95 -18.82
C LEU A 131 46.58 63.34 -19.45
N GLU A 132 45.73 63.68 -20.44
CA GLU A 132 45.78 65.06 -21.09
C GLU A 132 45.45 66.16 -20.09
N LEU A 133 44.47 65.94 -19.20
CA LEU A 133 44.15 66.91 -18.15
C LEU A 133 45.32 67.08 -17.16
N ASP A 134 45.96 65.99 -16.73
CA ASP A 134 47.03 65.97 -15.75
C ASP A 134 48.28 66.72 -16.39
N ASN A 135 48.60 66.49 -17.67
CA ASN A 135 49.60 67.18 -18.41
C ASN A 135 49.29 68.71 -18.54
N ALA A 136 48.02 69.04 -18.89
CA ALA A 136 47.59 70.43 -18.96
C ALA A 136 47.67 71.14 -17.60
N LYS A 137 47.38 70.49 -16.48
CA LYS A 137 47.55 71.00 -15.12
C LYS A 137 49.04 71.35 -14.82
N GLN A 138 49.96 70.43 -15.22
CA GLN A 138 51.40 70.67 -15.08
C GLN A 138 51.89 71.83 -15.91
N MET A 139 51.56 71.86 -17.23
CA MET A 139 51.89 72.93 -18.11
C MET A 139 51.35 74.33 -17.68
N ARG A 140 50.12 74.30 -17.04
CA ARG A 140 49.55 75.54 -16.47
C ARG A 140 50.36 76.10 -15.30
N ARG A 141 50.94 75.26 -14.47
CA ARG A 141 51.80 75.62 -13.35
C ARG A 141 53.08 76.32 -13.86
N GLU A 142 53.52 76.04 -15.09
CA GLU A 142 54.65 76.55 -15.75
C GLU A 142 54.28 77.75 -16.70
N ASP A 143 53.01 78.21 -16.66
CA ASP A 143 52.39 79.23 -17.50
C ASP A 143 52.47 78.97 -19.03
N LEU A 144 52.61 77.71 -19.45
CA LEU A 144 52.77 77.31 -20.85
C LEU A 144 51.42 77.12 -21.57
N VAL A 145 50.28 77.07 -20.85
CA VAL A 145 48.92 76.94 -21.42
C VAL A 145 47.95 77.95 -20.80
N SER A 146 46.89 78.35 -21.56
CA SER A 146 45.86 79.26 -21.10
C SER A 146 44.91 78.63 -20.09
N ALA A 147 44.22 79.43 -19.26
CA ALA A 147 43.16 78.96 -18.37
C ALA A 147 41.96 78.30 -19.16
N SER A 148 41.70 78.83 -20.37
CA SER A 148 40.68 78.33 -21.28
C SER A 148 41.01 76.89 -21.76
N GLU A 149 42.29 76.61 -22.11
CA GLU A 149 42.71 75.28 -22.54
C GLU A 149 42.63 74.25 -21.38
N LEU A 150 43.03 74.65 -20.17
CA LEU A 150 42.86 73.81 -18.99
C LEU A 150 41.35 73.45 -18.72
N ALA A 151 40.48 74.48 -18.79
CA ALA A 151 39.06 74.33 -18.63
C ALA A 151 38.44 73.34 -19.68
N LYS A 152 38.92 73.41 -20.92
CA LYS A 152 38.53 72.51 -22.01
C LYS A 152 38.95 71.07 -21.69
N ARG A 153 40.18 70.79 -21.24
CA ARG A 153 40.66 69.48 -20.88
C ARG A 153 39.87 68.90 -19.66
N GLN A 154 39.52 69.78 -18.70
CA GLN A 154 38.65 69.36 -17.59
C GLN A 154 37.28 68.95 -18.10
N ALA A 155 36.65 69.73 -18.98
CA ALA A 155 35.35 69.41 -19.56
C ALA A 155 35.35 68.03 -20.36
N ASP A 156 36.45 67.79 -21.10
CA ASP A 156 36.64 66.55 -21.86
C ASP A 156 36.79 65.38 -20.95
N PHE A 157 37.50 65.46 -19.81
CA PHE A 157 37.58 64.42 -18.78
C PHE A 157 36.22 64.18 -18.14
N ASP A 158 35.48 65.23 -17.74
CA ASP A 158 34.16 65.11 -17.12
C ASP A 158 33.18 64.50 -18.08
N ARG A 159 33.25 64.75 -19.38
CA ARG A 159 32.43 64.04 -20.40
C ARG A 159 32.79 62.57 -20.48
N ALA A 160 34.08 62.25 -20.46
CA ALA A 160 34.47 60.79 -20.45
C ALA A 160 34.05 60.10 -19.22
N VAL A 161 34.07 60.72 -18.02
CA VAL A 161 33.51 60.17 -16.78
C VAL A 161 32.00 59.91 -16.90
N ALA A 162 31.26 60.85 -17.47
CA ALA A 162 29.83 60.72 -17.70
C ALA A 162 29.49 59.54 -18.65
N SER A 163 30.30 59.34 -19.72
CA SER A 163 30.16 58.22 -20.65
C SER A 163 30.36 56.86 -19.96
N VAL A 164 31.36 56.72 -19.08
CA VAL A 164 31.58 55.52 -18.30
C VAL A 164 30.36 55.23 -17.38
N LYS A 165 29.83 56.25 -16.70
CA LYS A 165 28.65 56.13 -15.85
C LYS A 165 27.39 55.65 -16.63
N ALA A 166 27.19 56.24 -17.82
CA ALA A 166 26.09 55.87 -18.69
C ALA A 166 26.19 54.40 -19.14
N ALA A 167 27.39 53.97 -19.56
CA ALA A 167 27.61 52.55 -19.91
C ALA A 167 27.44 51.60 -18.72
N GLN A 168 27.83 52.03 -17.50
CA GLN A 168 27.57 51.25 -16.28
C GLN A 168 26.07 51.12 -15.97
N ALA A 169 25.27 52.16 -16.21
CA ALA A 169 23.82 52.09 -16.07
C ALA A 169 23.20 51.12 -17.09
N ALA A 170 23.65 51.15 -18.36
CA ALA A 170 23.22 50.18 -19.38
C ALA A 170 23.56 48.72 -19.01
N ARG A 171 24.75 48.51 -18.42
CA ARG A 171 25.11 47.18 -17.87
C ARG A 171 24.18 46.72 -16.75
N ALA A 172 23.84 47.62 -15.84
CA ALA A 172 22.92 47.30 -14.73
C ALA A 172 21.53 46.90 -15.25
N GLU A 173 21.03 47.59 -16.29
CA GLU A 173 19.80 47.27 -16.98
C GLU A 173 19.86 45.87 -17.63
N ALA A 174 20.96 45.57 -18.34
CA ALA A 174 21.17 44.23 -18.92
C ALA A 174 21.25 43.14 -17.86
N GLN A 175 21.86 43.43 -16.69
CA GLN A 175 21.88 42.47 -15.56
C GLN A 175 20.49 42.23 -14.96
N ALA A 176 19.65 43.26 -14.87
CA ALA A 176 18.27 43.11 -14.44
C ALA A 176 17.46 42.21 -15.41
N ALA A 177 17.71 42.34 -16.73
CA ALA A 177 17.12 41.46 -17.73
C ALA A 177 17.56 39.99 -17.56
N VAL A 178 18.82 39.71 -17.17
CA VAL A 178 19.28 38.36 -16.83
C VAL A 178 18.53 37.81 -15.61
N ALA A 179 18.38 38.62 -14.57
CA ALA A 179 17.63 38.20 -13.37
C ALA A 179 16.15 37.88 -13.67
N GLN A 180 15.53 38.71 -14.51
CA GLN A 180 14.17 38.49 -14.99
C GLN A 180 14.06 37.16 -15.80
N GLY A 181 15.03 36.93 -16.70
CA GLY A 181 15.10 35.68 -17.46
C GLY A 181 15.27 34.42 -16.56
N GLN A 182 16.10 34.55 -15.52
CA GLN A 182 16.28 33.46 -14.53
C GLN A 182 14.99 33.15 -13.76
N ALA A 183 14.24 34.19 -13.39
CA ALA A 183 12.92 33.99 -12.77
C ALA A 183 11.94 33.27 -13.72
N ALA A 184 11.95 33.61 -15.01
CA ALA A 184 11.14 32.92 -16.02
C ALA A 184 11.55 31.46 -16.20
N VAL A 185 12.86 31.13 -16.09
CA VAL A 185 13.34 29.73 -16.08
C VAL A 185 12.80 29.00 -14.88
N ALA A 186 12.87 29.58 -13.67
CA ALA A 186 12.37 28.97 -12.45
C ALA A 186 10.85 28.72 -12.51
N GLU A 187 10.08 29.64 -13.08
CA GLU A 187 8.66 29.50 -13.32
C GLU A 187 8.36 28.34 -14.30
N ALA A 188 9.07 28.28 -15.42
CA ALA A 188 8.93 27.21 -16.40
C ALA A 188 9.31 25.82 -15.81
N GLU A 189 10.35 25.74 -14.97
CA GLU A 189 10.75 24.51 -14.26
C GLU A 189 9.69 24.06 -13.25
N ALA A 190 9.02 25.00 -12.57
CA ALA A 190 7.87 24.69 -11.73
C ALA A 190 6.71 24.13 -12.55
N GLY A 191 6.47 24.67 -13.75
CA GLY A 191 5.50 24.14 -14.72
C GLY A 191 5.79 22.69 -15.15
N VAL A 192 7.08 22.34 -15.36
CA VAL A 192 7.49 20.96 -15.65
C VAL A 192 7.14 20.04 -14.47
N LYS A 193 7.46 20.42 -13.24
CA LYS A 193 7.16 19.64 -12.04
C LYS A 193 5.64 19.37 -11.91
N GLN A 194 4.83 20.38 -12.16
CA GLN A 194 3.38 20.26 -12.14
C GLN A 194 2.87 19.29 -13.22
N ALA A 195 3.35 19.43 -14.46
CA ALA A 195 2.96 18.55 -15.57
C ALA A 195 3.40 17.11 -15.33
N THR A 196 4.60 16.88 -14.75
CA THR A 196 5.09 15.55 -14.37
C THR A 196 4.22 14.92 -13.32
N ALA A 197 3.84 15.64 -12.25
CA ALA A 197 2.94 15.12 -11.22
C ALA A 197 1.57 14.73 -11.79
N GLN A 198 1.06 15.47 -12.77
CA GLN A 198 -0.18 15.11 -13.48
C GLN A 198 -0.01 13.84 -14.33
N ALA A 199 1.14 13.70 -15.00
CA ALA A 199 1.46 12.51 -15.79
C ALA A 199 1.61 11.27 -14.90
N ASP A 200 2.25 11.39 -13.73
CA ASP A 200 2.40 10.31 -12.75
C ASP A 200 1.03 9.86 -12.20
N THR A 201 0.14 10.82 -11.94
CA THR A 201 -1.24 10.51 -11.50
C THR A 201 -2.00 9.75 -12.59
N ALA A 202 -1.90 10.18 -13.84
CA ALA A 202 -2.54 9.51 -14.97
C ALA A 202 -1.91 8.12 -15.23
N ALA A 203 -0.59 7.97 -15.06
CA ALA A 203 0.10 6.70 -15.18
C ALA A 203 -0.30 5.71 -14.08
N SER A 204 -0.48 6.18 -12.84
CA SER A 204 -0.99 5.34 -11.76
C SER A 204 -2.41 4.86 -12.03
N ALA A 205 -3.29 5.73 -12.50
CA ALA A 205 -4.65 5.37 -12.86
C ALA A 205 -4.71 4.35 -14.03
N ASP A 206 -3.79 4.46 -14.99
CA ASP A 206 -3.68 3.51 -16.11
C ASP A 206 -3.08 2.17 -15.65
N ALA A 207 -2.09 2.20 -14.76
CA ALA A 207 -1.51 0.99 -14.17
C ALA A 207 -2.51 0.20 -13.31
N ASP A 208 -3.44 0.89 -12.63
CA ASP A 208 -4.50 0.30 -11.82
C ASP A 208 -5.61 -0.37 -12.68
N MET A 209 -5.56 -0.24 -14.01
CA MET A 209 -6.36 -1.05 -14.92
C MET A 209 -5.94 -2.52 -14.92
N ALA A 210 -4.73 -2.83 -14.46
CA ALA A 210 -4.30 -4.20 -14.17
C ALA A 210 -4.61 -4.53 -12.70
N ILE A 211 -5.73 -5.17 -12.45
CA ILE A 211 -6.20 -5.55 -11.11
C ILE A 211 -5.33 -6.70 -10.61
N ARG A 212 -4.72 -6.50 -9.44
CA ARG A 212 -3.73 -7.42 -8.86
C ARG A 212 -4.21 -8.02 -7.54
N SER A 213 -3.69 -9.21 -7.23
CA SER A 213 -3.92 -9.82 -5.92
C SER A 213 -3.15 -9.08 -4.82
N PRO A 214 -3.80 -8.67 -3.72
CA PRO A 214 -3.11 -8.03 -2.60
C PRO A 214 -2.31 -9.02 -1.73
N LEU A 215 -2.59 -10.32 -1.84
CA LEU A 215 -1.93 -11.37 -1.05
C LEU A 215 -1.83 -12.68 -1.83
N THR A 216 -1.07 -13.63 -1.31
CA THR A 216 -1.05 -14.99 -1.84
C THR A 216 -2.34 -15.70 -1.44
N ALA A 217 -3.13 -16.14 -2.40
CA ALA A 217 -4.49 -16.65 -2.19
C ALA A 217 -4.86 -17.73 -3.20
N ARG A 218 -6.06 -18.26 -3.03
CA ARG A 218 -6.71 -19.13 -4.02
C ARG A 218 -7.96 -18.45 -4.57
N VAL A 219 -8.13 -18.47 -5.87
CA VAL A 219 -9.34 -17.96 -6.52
C VAL A 219 -10.55 -18.82 -6.13
N GLU A 220 -11.55 -18.18 -5.53
CA GLU A 220 -12.82 -18.86 -5.19
C GLU A 220 -13.83 -18.72 -6.31
N TYR A 221 -14.12 -17.46 -6.68
CA TYR A 221 -15.07 -17.14 -7.75
C TYR A 221 -14.54 -16.08 -8.68
N ARG A 222 -14.88 -16.23 -9.94
CA ARG A 222 -14.67 -15.24 -10.97
C ARG A 222 -15.99 -14.49 -11.20
N LEU A 223 -16.06 -13.23 -10.78
CA LEU A 223 -17.27 -12.40 -10.81
C LEU A 223 -17.35 -11.54 -12.07
N ALA A 224 -16.21 -11.30 -12.73
CA ALA A 224 -16.12 -10.51 -13.94
C ALA A 224 -15.74 -11.39 -15.15
N GLU A 225 -16.41 -11.18 -16.28
CA GLU A 225 -16.18 -11.91 -17.53
C GLU A 225 -15.61 -10.98 -18.61
N PRO A 226 -14.74 -11.50 -19.51
CA PRO A 226 -14.21 -10.73 -20.64
C PRO A 226 -15.34 -10.09 -21.46
N GLY A 227 -15.15 -8.82 -21.84
CA GLY A 227 -16.13 -8.04 -22.58
C GLY A 227 -17.13 -7.27 -21.74
N THR A 228 -17.29 -7.58 -20.44
CA THR A 228 -18.18 -6.81 -19.55
C THR A 228 -17.60 -5.45 -19.22
N VAL A 229 -18.47 -4.46 -18.99
CA VAL A 229 -18.09 -3.14 -18.50
C VAL A 229 -18.41 -3.08 -17.01
N ILE A 230 -17.41 -2.74 -16.20
CA ILE A 230 -17.53 -2.63 -14.75
C ILE A 230 -17.28 -1.21 -14.29
N GLY A 231 -17.92 -0.81 -13.20
CA GLY A 231 -17.71 0.47 -12.53
C GLY A 231 -16.65 0.41 -11.43
N ALA A 232 -16.27 1.56 -10.91
CA ALA A 232 -15.43 1.65 -9.71
C ALA A 232 -16.15 0.97 -8.53
N GLY A 233 -15.40 0.20 -7.73
CA GLY A 233 -15.93 -0.58 -6.60
C GLY A 233 -16.59 -1.91 -6.99
N SER A 234 -16.70 -2.24 -8.29
CA SER A 234 -17.21 -3.54 -8.72
C SER A 234 -16.25 -4.65 -8.36
N ARG A 235 -16.75 -5.70 -7.68
CA ARG A 235 -15.99 -6.90 -7.35
C ARG A 235 -15.72 -7.68 -8.62
N VAL A 236 -14.49 -8.14 -8.81
CA VAL A 236 -14.06 -8.85 -10.02
C VAL A 236 -13.64 -10.28 -9.74
N ILE A 237 -12.95 -10.52 -8.64
CA ILE A 237 -12.48 -11.84 -8.21
C ILE A 237 -12.70 -11.95 -6.69
N SER A 238 -13.17 -13.12 -6.25
CA SER A 238 -13.20 -13.50 -4.84
C SER A 238 -12.04 -14.44 -4.56
N LEU A 239 -11.24 -14.11 -3.55
CA LEU A 239 -10.05 -14.83 -3.13
C LEU A 239 -10.27 -15.45 -1.75
N LEU A 240 -9.71 -16.63 -1.51
CA LEU A 240 -9.60 -17.26 -0.20
C LEU A 240 -8.17 -17.19 0.28
N ASP A 241 -7.97 -16.70 1.50
CA ASP A 241 -6.67 -16.71 2.16
C ASP A 241 -6.39 -18.09 2.78
N PRO A 242 -5.44 -18.88 2.25
CA PRO A 242 -5.12 -20.20 2.79
C PRO A 242 -4.38 -20.14 4.14
N GLU A 243 -3.92 -18.97 4.56
CA GLU A 243 -3.21 -18.78 5.83
C GLU A 243 -4.15 -18.38 6.98
N ASP A 244 -5.33 -17.85 6.69
CA ASP A 244 -6.33 -17.47 7.70
C ASP A 244 -7.49 -18.48 7.73
N VAL A 245 -7.18 -19.66 8.25
CA VAL A 245 -8.11 -20.78 8.42
C VAL A 245 -8.60 -20.80 9.84
N TYR A 246 -9.92 -20.88 10.02
CA TYR A 246 -10.53 -20.90 11.34
C TYR A 246 -11.80 -21.74 11.36
N MET A 247 -12.19 -22.17 12.56
CA MET A 247 -13.47 -22.83 12.82
C MET A 247 -14.31 -21.96 13.75
N ASN A 248 -15.54 -21.70 13.38
CA ASN A 248 -16.52 -21.09 14.27
C ASN A 248 -17.21 -22.16 15.09
N VAL A 249 -17.10 -22.07 16.40
CA VAL A 249 -17.82 -22.95 17.37
C VAL A 249 -18.72 -22.10 18.25
N PHE A 250 -19.77 -22.74 18.78
CA PHE A 250 -20.74 -22.07 19.63
C PHE A 250 -20.65 -22.60 21.05
N VAL A 251 -20.32 -21.73 21.98
CA VAL A 251 -20.00 -22.06 23.36
C VAL A 251 -21.07 -21.51 24.29
N PRO A 252 -21.68 -22.33 25.17
CA PRO A 252 -22.65 -21.88 26.17
C PRO A 252 -22.05 -20.90 27.17
N ASN A 253 -22.89 -20.01 27.72
CA ASN A 253 -22.47 -19.02 28.70
C ASN A 253 -21.75 -19.61 29.93
N ALA A 254 -22.15 -20.81 30.37
CA ALA A 254 -21.54 -21.48 31.51
C ALA A 254 -20.04 -21.82 31.32
N VAL A 255 -19.59 -21.98 30.06
CA VAL A 255 -18.21 -22.31 29.71
C VAL A 255 -17.40 -21.03 29.41
N MET A 256 -18.09 -19.99 28.91
CA MET A 256 -17.44 -18.74 28.47
C MET A 256 -16.58 -18.05 29.52
N ALA A 257 -17.00 -18.08 30.79
CA ALA A 257 -16.28 -17.41 31.87
C ALA A 257 -14.86 -17.94 32.08
N SER A 258 -14.57 -19.16 31.63
CA SER A 258 -13.26 -19.82 31.75
C SER A 258 -12.36 -19.63 30.52
N LEU A 259 -12.87 -19.12 29.39
CA LEU A 259 -12.13 -19.01 28.14
C LEU A 259 -11.57 -17.61 27.92
N ARG A 260 -10.37 -17.53 27.36
CA ARG A 260 -9.69 -16.30 27.00
C ARG A 260 -9.17 -16.36 25.57
N VAL A 261 -9.09 -15.22 24.93
CA VAL A 261 -8.38 -15.08 23.64
C VAL A 261 -6.91 -15.45 23.85
N GLY A 262 -6.39 -16.32 22.97
CA GLY A 262 -5.05 -16.87 23.06
C GLY A 262 -4.97 -18.25 23.71
N ASP A 263 -6.07 -18.76 24.34
CA ASP A 263 -6.08 -20.11 24.89
C ASP A 263 -5.97 -21.14 23.76
N GLU A 264 -5.26 -22.24 24.07
CA GLU A 264 -5.13 -23.36 23.15
C GLU A 264 -6.46 -24.06 22.92
N ALA A 265 -6.67 -24.45 21.69
CA ALA A 265 -7.80 -25.26 21.24
C ALA A 265 -7.32 -26.40 20.33
N ARG A 266 -8.20 -27.31 20.02
CA ARG A 266 -7.96 -28.40 19.05
C ARG A 266 -9.14 -28.46 18.08
N ILE A 267 -8.83 -28.82 16.83
CA ILE A 267 -9.85 -29.05 15.80
C ILE A 267 -9.66 -30.47 15.27
N VAL A 268 -10.74 -31.22 15.27
CA VAL A 268 -10.82 -32.53 14.65
C VAL A 268 -11.86 -32.46 13.54
N LEU A 269 -11.44 -32.70 12.31
CA LEU A 269 -12.31 -32.63 11.14
C LEU A 269 -12.92 -34.01 10.81
N ASP A 270 -14.16 -33.97 10.38
CA ASP A 270 -14.86 -35.22 9.97
C ASP A 270 -14.14 -35.89 8.79
N GLY A 271 -13.92 -37.19 8.89
CA GLY A 271 -13.27 -37.99 7.85
C GLY A 271 -11.75 -37.86 7.81
N ILE A 272 -11.12 -37.08 8.70
CA ILE A 272 -9.67 -36.94 8.78
C ILE A 272 -9.19 -37.43 10.16
N ASN A 273 -8.35 -38.46 10.18
CA ASN A 273 -7.76 -38.98 11.43
C ASN A 273 -6.56 -38.10 11.85
N ALA A 274 -6.85 -36.83 12.21
CA ALA A 274 -5.87 -35.85 12.61
C ALA A 274 -6.47 -34.92 13.67
N VAL A 275 -5.61 -34.38 14.54
CA VAL A 275 -5.92 -33.33 15.51
C VAL A 275 -5.09 -32.11 15.18
N PHE A 276 -5.74 -31.08 14.70
CA PHE A 276 -5.07 -29.82 14.35
C PHE A 276 -4.95 -28.91 15.57
N PRO A 277 -3.80 -28.30 15.79
CA PRO A 277 -3.66 -27.25 16.80
C PRO A 277 -4.47 -26.04 16.37
N ALA A 278 -5.08 -25.38 17.35
CA ALA A 278 -5.78 -24.12 17.16
C ALA A 278 -5.63 -23.26 18.41
N GLU A 279 -5.94 -21.98 18.27
CA GLU A 279 -6.02 -21.03 19.36
C GLU A 279 -7.33 -20.24 19.30
N ILE A 280 -7.80 -19.76 20.43
CA ILE A 280 -8.97 -18.87 20.48
C ILE A 280 -8.55 -17.51 19.92
N GLY A 281 -8.87 -17.24 18.66
CA GLY A 281 -8.54 -15.97 17.99
C GLY A 281 -9.55 -14.86 18.26
N PHE A 282 -10.80 -15.21 18.58
CA PHE A 282 -11.88 -14.23 18.81
C PHE A 282 -13.01 -14.85 19.62
N ILE A 283 -13.60 -14.05 20.49
CA ILE A 283 -14.80 -14.37 21.26
C ILE A 283 -15.80 -13.23 21.00
N ALA A 284 -17.01 -13.57 20.57
CA ALA A 284 -18.06 -12.56 20.35
C ALA A 284 -18.51 -11.95 21.69
N GLU A 285 -18.55 -10.63 21.77
CA GLU A 285 -19.01 -9.91 22.96
C GLU A 285 -20.52 -10.01 23.18
N GLN A 286 -21.28 -10.28 22.12
CA GLN A 286 -22.72 -10.45 22.17
C GLN A 286 -23.10 -11.92 21.95
N ALA A 287 -23.95 -12.42 22.86
CA ALA A 287 -24.53 -13.73 22.70
C ALA A 287 -25.47 -13.74 21.48
N GLN A 288 -25.41 -14.83 20.73
CA GLN A 288 -26.32 -15.06 19.61
C GLN A 288 -27.37 -16.09 20.03
N PHE A 289 -28.60 -15.83 19.65
CA PHE A 289 -29.64 -16.83 19.75
C PHE A 289 -29.47 -17.82 18.59
N THR A 290 -29.54 -19.14 18.88
CA THR A 290 -29.84 -20.07 17.82
C THR A 290 -31.22 -19.71 17.25
N PRO A 291 -31.37 -19.58 15.90
CA PRO A 291 -32.57 -19.02 15.31
C PRO A 291 -33.79 -19.94 15.50
N LYS A 292 -34.45 -19.84 16.63
CA LYS A 292 -35.84 -20.23 16.90
C LYS A 292 -36.36 -19.35 18.02
N SER A 293 -37.33 -18.51 17.69
CA SER A 293 -37.96 -17.57 18.58
C SER A 293 -38.68 -18.24 19.70
N VAL A 294 -38.53 -17.80 20.93
CA VAL A 294 -39.49 -17.48 22.01
C VAL A 294 -38.74 -17.36 23.35
N GLU A 295 -38.98 -16.27 24.08
CA GLU A 295 -38.35 -15.96 25.37
C GLU A 295 -38.98 -16.71 26.54
N THR A 296 -38.41 -17.83 26.95
CA THR A 296 -38.70 -18.46 28.24
C THR A 296 -37.43 -18.58 29.09
N MET A 297 -37.55 -18.70 30.43
CA MET A 297 -36.37 -18.81 31.32
C MET A 297 -35.49 -20.01 31.00
N SER A 298 -36.00 -21.07 30.44
CA SER A 298 -35.23 -22.23 29.96
C SER A 298 -34.43 -21.95 28.68
N GLU A 299 -34.73 -20.85 27.96
CA GLU A 299 -34.03 -20.49 26.74
C GLU A 299 -32.86 -19.51 26.98
N ARG A 300 -32.83 -18.77 28.11
CA ARG A 300 -31.65 -18.04 28.54
C ARG A 300 -30.44 -18.95 28.83
N GLN A 301 -30.66 -20.17 29.13
CA GLN A 301 -29.59 -21.18 29.26
C GLN A 301 -29.05 -21.66 27.90
N LYS A 302 -29.70 -21.30 26.78
CA LYS A 302 -29.31 -21.63 25.41
C LYS A 302 -28.57 -20.46 24.70
N LEU A 303 -28.24 -19.38 25.42
CA LEU A 303 -27.38 -18.35 24.90
C LEU A 303 -26.00 -18.90 24.61
N VAL A 304 -25.58 -18.83 23.38
CA VAL A 304 -24.27 -19.28 22.93
C VAL A 304 -23.46 -18.11 22.40
N PHE A 305 -22.19 -18.16 22.65
CA PHE A 305 -21.23 -17.21 22.12
C PHE A 305 -20.46 -17.84 20.96
N ARG A 306 -20.30 -17.10 19.89
CA ARG A 306 -19.45 -17.54 18.79
C ARG A 306 -17.99 -17.35 19.19
N VAL A 307 -17.23 -18.43 19.15
CA VAL A 307 -15.79 -18.46 19.37
C VAL A 307 -15.12 -18.89 18.08
N LYS A 308 -14.14 -18.11 17.64
CA LYS A 308 -13.33 -18.41 16.46
C LYS A 308 -12.05 -19.09 16.88
N LEU A 309 -11.89 -20.36 16.49
CA LEU A 309 -10.68 -21.14 16.68
C LEU A 309 -9.81 -20.99 15.43
N ARG A 310 -8.66 -20.35 15.54
CA ARG A 310 -7.74 -20.12 14.43
C ARG A 310 -6.66 -21.18 14.38
N VAL A 311 -6.46 -21.76 13.23
CA VAL A 311 -5.33 -22.66 12.97
C VAL A 311 -4.05 -21.82 12.81
N PRO A 312 -2.91 -22.20 13.40
CA PRO A 312 -1.64 -21.51 13.19
C PRO A 312 -1.28 -21.44 11.70
N LYS A 313 -0.77 -20.28 11.25
CA LYS A 313 -0.50 -19.99 9.82
C LYS A 313 0.44 -21.00 9.16
N ASP A 314 1.45 -21.48 9.88
CA ASP A 314 2.41 -22.48 9.40
C ASP A 314 1.74 -23.83 9.13
N VAL A 315 0.81 -24.23 10.00
CA VAL A 315 -0.01 -25.45 9.83
C VAL A 315 -1.00 -25.26 8.68
N ALA A 316 -1.72 -24.14 8.65
CA ALA A 316 -2.66 -23.82 7.58
C ALA A 316 -1.99 -23.86 6.21
N ARG A 317 -0.82 -23.22 6.06
CA ARG A 317 -0.02 -23.21 4.82
C ARG A 317 0.46 -24.61 4.42
N ARG A 318 0.89 -25.43 5.40
CA ARG A 318 1.38 -26.80 5.12
C ARG A 318 0.27 -27.71 4.60
N TYR A 319 -0.95 -27.51 5.08
CA TYR A 319 -2.10 -28.36 4.77
C TYR A 319 -3.18 -27.64 3.95
N ASP A 320 -2.83 -26.63 3.17
CA ASP A 320 -3.74 -25.81 2.35
C ASP A 320 -4.59 -26.61 1.37
N ARG A 321 -4.07 -27.74 0.89
CA ARG A 321 -4.80 -28.67 0.00
C ARG A 321 -5.81 -29.53 0.73
N LEU A 322 -5.61 -29.76 2.03
CA LEU A 322 -6.46 -30.59 2.87
C LEU A 322 -7.55 -29.78 3.57
N LEU A 323 -7.18 -28.61 4.11
CA LEU A 323 -8.07 -27.72 4.85
C LEU A 323 -8.92 -26.90 3.88
N LYS A 324 -10.18 -27.31 3.69
CA LYS A 324 -11.10 -26.62 2.78
C LYS A 324 -12.24 -25.97 3.56
N GLY A 325 -12.66 -24.80 3.10
CA GLY A 325 -13.87 -24.14 3.60
C GLY A 325 -15.08 -25.05 3.48
N GLY A 326 -15.93 -25.03 4.51
CA GLY A 326 -17.14 -25.85 4.55
C GLY A 326 -16.97 -27.21 5.20
N MET A 327 -15.75 -27.69 5.49
CA MET A 327 -15.55 -28.96 6.22
C MET A 327 -16.12 -28.84 7.63
N THR A 328 -16.83 -29.87 8.05
CA THR A 328 -17.40 -30.00 9.39
C THR A 328 -16.44 -30.72 10.32
N GLY A 329 -16.62 -30.55 11.61
CA GLY A 329 -15.82 -31.18 12.64
C GLY A 329 -16.13 -30.62 14.02
N ASP A 330 -15.35 -31.01 14.99
CA ASP A 330 -15.47 -30.59 16.38
C ASP A 330 -14.30 -29.70 16.79
N GLY A 331 -14.63 -28.58 17.43
CA GLY A 331 -13.67 -27.75 18.13
C GLY A 331 -13.65 -28.07 19.61
N TYR A 332 -12.47 -28.33 20.14
CA TYR A 332 -12.25 -28.67 21.54
C TYR A 332 -11.59 -27.55 22.28
N LEU A 333 -12.11 -27.21 23.45
CA LEU A 333 -11.70 -26.11 24.31
C LEU A 333 -11.47 -26.63 25.74
N ARG A 334 -10.44 -26.13 26.44
CA ARG A 334 -10.21 -26.45 27.84
C ARG A 334 -10.84 -25.37 28.73
N ARG A 335 -11.65 -25.80 29.71
CA ARG A 335 -12.16 -24.91 30.75
C ARG A 335 -11.08 -24.49 31.75
N ASP A 336 -10.07 -25.34 31.91
CA ASP A 336 -8.89 -25.09 32.74
C ASP A 336 -7.63 -25.30 31.90
N SER A 337 -6.94 -24.18 31.61
CA SER A 337 -5.72 -24.18 30.81
C SER A 337 -4.53 -24.87 31.49
N ALA A 338 -4.58 -25.06 32.81
CA ALA A 338 -3.54 -25.78 33.56
C ALA A 338 -3.56 -27.31 33.36
N GLN A 339 -4.70 -27.87 32.95
CA GLN A 339 -4.82 -29.29 32.72
C GLN A 339 -4.21 -29.70 31.38
N PRO A 340 -3.49 -30.84 31.30
CA PRO A 340 -2.95 -31.33 30.03
C PRO A 340 -4.08 -31.79 29.09
N TRP A 341 -3.81 -31.78 27.81
CA TRP A 341 -4.75 -32.39 26.83
C TRP A 341 -4.83 -33.91 27.01
N PRO A 342 -6.02 -34.50 26.89
CA PRO A 342 -6.17 -35.96 26.81
C PRO A 342 -5.37 -36.52 25.64
N LEU A 343 -4.83 -37.72 25.75
CA LEU A 343 -4.06 -38.41 24.70
C LEU A 343 -4.79 -38.45 23.34
N ALA A 344 -6.11 -38.58 23.39
CA ALA A 344 -6.95 -38.59 22.17
C ALA A 344 -6.97 -37.24 21.42
N LEU A 345 -6.62 -36.12 22.11
CA LEU A 345 -6.61 -34.75 21.59
C LEU A 345 -5.20 -34.16 21.51
N GLU A 346 -4.17 -34.98 21.70
CA GLU A 346 -2.82 -34.54 21.39
C GLU A 346 -2.70 -34.23 19.89
N VAL A 347 -1.87 -33.19 19.58
CA VAL A 347 -1.66 -32.77 18.19
C VAL A 347 -1.11 -33.92 17.37
N LYS A 348 -1.88 -34.33 16.39
CA LYS A 348 -1.52 -35.37 15.42
C LYS A 348 -1.84 -34.85 14.04
N LEU A 349 -0.81 -34.42 13.34
CA LEU A 349 -0.94 -33.92 11.97
C LEU A 349 -0.82 -35.10 10.97
N PRO A 350 -1.53 -35.00 9.80
CA PRO A 350 -1.52 -36.06 8.78
C PRO A 350 -0.16 -36.25 8.15
#